data_ddb52faa59ecb7159edf364cbfd039a4
#
_entry.id   ddb52faa59ecb7159edf364cbfd039a4
#
_cell.length_a   1.000
_cell.length_b   1.000
_cell.length_c   1.000
_cell.angle_alpha   90.00
_cell.angle_beta   90.00
_cell.angle_gamma   90.00
#
_symmetry.space_group_name_H-M   'P 1'
#
loop_
_entity.id
_entity.type
_entity.pdbx_description
1 polymer ?
#
loop_
_entity_poly.entity_id
_entity_poly.type
_entity_poly.pdbx_seq_one_letter_code
_entity_poly.pdbx_strand_id
1 'polypeptide(L)'
;MNLKYDIIVIGAGHAGCEAATAAANMGKKVLLITMDMNKIAQMSCNPAIGGIAKGQIVREIDALGGFTGIVTDASTIQFRMLNRSKGPAMWSPRAQCDRIYFSWNWRYILETTSKLDIWADTATQITFSGSRISGVRTQ
;
A
#
# COMPACT_ATOMS: atom_id res chain seq x y z
N MET A 1 -8.96 -21.58 -15.10
CA MET A 1 -8.65 -20.32 -15.79
C MET A 1 -7.17 -20.05 -15.61
N ASN A 2 -6.37 -20.03 -16.68
CA ASN A 2 -4.92 -19.85 -16.54
C ASN A 2 -4.61 -18.36 -16.65
N LEU A 3 -4.74 -17.62 -15.55
CA LEU A 3 -4.45 -16.21 -15.48
C LEU A 3 -2.94 -16.03 -15.35
N LYS A 4 -2.34 -15.28 -16.28
CA LYS A 4 -0.91 -14.96 -16.25
C LYS A 4 -0.71 -13.53 -15.77
N TYR A 5 0.16 -13.36 -14.79
CA TYR A 5 0.60 -12.08 -14.26
C TYR A 5 2.13 -11.99 -14.32
N ASP A 6 2.64 -10.78 -14.44
CA ASP A 6 4.08 -10.52 -14.34
C ASP A 6 4.51 -10.53 -12.88
N ILE A 7 3.63 -10.01 -11.99
CA ILE A 7 3.90 -9.86 -10.56
C ILE A 7 2.64 -10.25 -9.76
N ILE A 8 2.84 -11.00 -8.68
CA ILE A 8 1.81 -11.29 -7.68
C ILE A 8 2.24 -10.68 -6.36
N VAL A 9 1.40 -9.84 -5.78
CA VAL A 9 1.59 -9.23 -4.45
C VAL A 9 0.65 -9.93 -3.48
N ILE A 10 1.17 -10.42 -2.37
CA ILE A 10 0.39 -11.12 -1.35
C ILE A 10 0.25 -10.23 -0.13
N GLY A 11 -0.97 -9.84 0.18
CA GLY A 11 -1.33 -8.97 1.29
C GLY A 11 -1.52 -7.51 0.87
N ALA A 12 -2.72 -6.99 1.10
CA ALA A 12 -3.11 -5.61 0.80
C ALA A 12 -2.98 -4.68 2.02
N GLY A 13 -1.90 -4.81 2.79
CA GLY A 13 -1.47 -3.79 3.75
C GLY A 13 -0.85 -2.58 3.03
N HIS A 14 -0.40 -1.56 3.76
CA HIS A 14 0.17 -0.33 3.17
C HIS A 14 1.31 -0.65 2.18
N ALA A 15 2.23 -1.53 2.55
CA ALA A 15 3.35 -1.92 1.69
C ALA A 15 2.88 -2.67 0.43
N GLY A 16 1.89 -3.56 0.56
CA GLY A 16 1.35 -4.30 -0.58
C GLY A 16 0.59 -3.41 -1.54
N CYS A 17 -0.16 -2.42 -1.04
CA CYS A 17 -0.83 -1.42 -1.86
C CYS A 17 0.18 -0.62 -2.70
N GLU A 18 1.24 -0.10 -2.08
CA GLU A 18 2.31 0.62 -2.78
C GLU A 18 3.04 -0.27 -3.79
N ALA A 19 3.39 -1.50 -3.41
CA ALA A 19 4.08 -2.43 -4.31
C ALA A 19 3.23 -2.78 -5.54
N ALA A 20 1.93 -3.00 -5.36
CA ALA A 20 1.02 -3.34 -6.45
C ALA A 20 0.83 -2.17 -7.42
N THR A 21 0.60 -0.95 -6.90
CA THR A 21 0.44 0.25 -7.72
C THR A 21 1.72 0.62 -8.43
N ALA A 22 2.87 0.58 -7.76
CA ALA A 22 4.17 0.85 -8.38
C ALA A 22 4.45 -0.09 -9.55
N ALA A 23 4.23 -1.40 -9.37
CA ALA A 23 4.42 -2.39 -10.43
C ALA A 23 3.47 -2.16 -11.61
N ALA A 24 2.19 -1.86 -11.35
CA ALA A 24 1.21 -1.57 -12.38
C ALA A 24 1.55 -0.28 -13.16
N ASN A 25 1.98 0.78 -12.47
CA ASN A 25 2.44 2.03 -13.08
C ASN A 25 3.69 1.85 -13.96
N MET A 26 4.53 0.86 -13.62
CA MET A 26 5.64 0.43 -14.49
C MET A 26 5.19 -0.42 -15.68
N GLY A 27 3.88 -0.57 -15.89
CA GLY A 27 3.30 -1.25 -17.04
C GLY A 27 3.17 -2.76 -16.90
N LYS A 28 3.45 -3.33 -15.72
CA LYS A 28 3.32 -4.76 -15.46
C LYS A 28 1.88 -5.17 -15.19
N LYS A 29 1.52 -6.40 -15.57
CA LYS A 29 0.24 -6.99 -15.18
C LYS A 29 0.37 -7.56 -13.77
N VAL A 30 -0.37 -6.99 -12.83
CA VAL A 30 -0.23 -7.27 -11.38
C VAL A 30 -1.49 -7.94 -10.84
N LEU A 31 -1.31 -8.94 -9.98
CA LEU A 31 -2.36 -9.49 -9.13
C LEU A 31 -2.05 -9.15 -7.67
N LEU A 32 -2.98 -8.50 -7.00
CA LEU A 32 -2.95 -8.28 -5.56
C LEU A 32 -3.90 -9.27 -4.88
N ILE A 33 -3.36 -10.13 -4.03
CA ILE A 33 -4.15 -11.12 -3.26
C ILE A 33 -4.33 -10.61 -1.83
N THR A 34 -5.57 -10.60 -1.35
CA THR A 34 -5.91 -10.25 0.04
C THR A 34 -7.01 -11.16 0.57
N MET A 35 -6.95 -11.50 1.84
CA MET A 35 -7.97 -12.33 2.48
C MET A 35 -9.32 -11.59 2.64
N ASP A 36 -9.28 -10.27 2.78
CA ASP A 36 -10.48 -9.46 3.04
C ASP A 36 -10.36 -8.10 2.36
N MET A 37 -11.22 -7.86 1.38
CA MET A 37 -11.29 -6.61 0.63
C MET A 37 -11.64 -5.39 1.50
N ASN A 38 -12.29 -5.61 2.64
CA ASN A 38 -12.67 -4.53 3.55
C ASN A 38 -11.51 -4.11 4.48
N LYS A 39 -10.41 -4.87 4.46
CA LYS A 39 -9.21 -4.58 5.26
C LYS A 39 -8.04 -4.06 4.44
N ILE A 40 -8.28 -3.70 3.19
CA ILE A 40 -7.25 -3.06 2.34
C ILE A 40 -6.74 -1.81 3.02
N ALA A 41 -5.42 -1.70 3.14
CA ALA A 41 -4.71 -0.59 3.78
C ALA A 41 -5.25 -0.22 5.17
N GLN A 42 -5.80 -1.19 5.91
CA GLN A 42 -6.38 -0.94 7.22
C GLN A 42 -5.35 -0.33 8.17
N MET A 43 -5.68 0.82 8.72
CA MET A 43 -4.86 1.46 9.75
C MET A 43 -5.03 0.76 11.10
N SER A 44 -3.96 0.71 11.89
CA SER A 44 -3.99 0.22 13.28
C SER A 44 -4.85 1.11 14.20
N CYS A 45 -4.92 0.76 15.48
CA CYS A 45 -5.69 1.48 16.49
C CYS A 45 -5.32 2.97 16.64
N ASN A 46 -4.09 3.35 16.25
CA ASN A 46 -3.67 4.77 16.17
C ASN A 46 -3.53 5.17 14.69
N PRO A 47 -4.60 5.72 14.07
CA PRO A 47 -4.64 5.96 12.64
C PRO A 47 -3.82 7.20 12.26
N ALA A 48 -2.51 7.08 12.28
CA ALA A 48 -1.62 8.18 11.93
C ALA A 48 -0.50 7.73 10.99
N ILE A 49 -0.25 8.53 10.00
CA ILE A 49 0.87 8.42 9.05
C ILE A 49 1.92 9.48 9.41
N GLY A 50 3.18 9.09 9.36
CA GLY A 50 4.29 9.98 9.68
C GLY A 50 4.79 9.85 11.11
N GLY A 51 5.45 10.91 11.60
CA GLY A 51 6.22 10.91 12.82
C GLY A 51 7.71 10.63 12.56
N ILE A 52 8.49 10.42 13.63
CA ILE A 52 9.95 10.21 13.54
C ILE A 52 10.24 8.99 12.66
N ALA A 53 11.15 9.14 11.71
CA ALA A 53 11.52 8.19 10.66
C ALA A 53 10.39 7.89 9.65
N LYS A 54 9.16 7.63 10.08
CA LYS A 54 8.05 7.29 9.18
C LYS A 54 7.71 8.44 8.22
N GLY A 55 7.72 9.68 8.68
CA GLY A 55 7.45 10.84 7.83
C GLY A 55 8.47 11.01 6.71
N GLN A 56 9.73 10.71 6.96
CA GLN A 56 10.79 10.74 5.96
C GLN A 56 10.57 9.65 4.90
N ILE A 57 10.28 8.40 5.34
CA ILE A 57 10.00 7.29 4.44
C ILE A 57 8.78 7.58 3.53
N VAL A 58 7.71 8.14 4.09
CA VAL A 58 6.52 8.49 3.28
C VAL A 58 6.88 9.52 2.21
N ARG A 59 7.73 10.51 2.51
CA ARG A 59 8.21 11.47 1.51
C ARG A 59 9.05 10.83 0.41
N GLU A 60 9.86 9.84 0.75
CA GLU A 60 10.65 9.10 -0.24
C GLU A 60 9.73 8.28 -1.15
N ILE A 61 8.71 7.61 -0.59
CA ILE A 61 7.69 6.89 -1.34
C ILE A 61 6.94 7.84 -2.28
N ASP A 62 6.52 8.99 -1.78
CA ASP A 62 5.83 10.04 -2.56
C ASP A 62 6.70 10.54 -3.72
N ALA A 63 7.97 10.82 -3.46
CA ALA A 63 8.94 11.24 -4.49
C ALA A 63 9.17 10.18 -5.59
N LEU A 64 8.93 8.90 -5.29
CA LEU A 64 8.98 7.79 -6.23
C LEU A 64 7.63 7.53 -6.94
N GLY A 65 6.62 8.37 -6.69
CA GLY A 65 5.30 8.25 -7.29
C GLY A 65 4.33 7.33 -6.54
N GLY A 66 4.56 7.12 -5.24
CA GLY A 66 3.65 6.37 -4.37
C GLY A 66 2.41 7.16 -3.98
N PHE A 67 1.44 6.47 -3.44
CA PHE A 67 0.10 7.01 -3.14
C PHE A 67 -0.15 7.27 -1.66
N THR A 68 0.67 6.74 -0.74
CA THR A 68 0.46 6.90 0.71
C THR A 68 0.37 8.36 1.13
N GLY A 69 1.20 9.25 0.57
CA GLY A 69 1.13 10.68 0.82
C GLY A 69 -0.21 11.27 0.40
N ILE A 70 -0.63 11.02 -0.82
CA ILE A 70 -1.88 11.51 -1.41
C ILE A 70 -3.10 11.02 -0.60
N VAL A 71 -3.15 9.73 -0.28
CA VAL A 71 -4.23 9.13 0.52
C VAL A 71 -4.26 9.71 1.94
N THR A 72 -3.06 9.96 2.51
CA THR A 72 -2.93 10.61 3.81
C THR A 72 -3.52 12.00 3.79
N ASP A 73 -3.15 12.82 2.82
CA ASP A 73 -3.65 14.19 2.69
C ASP A 73 -5.17 14.22 2.53
N ALA A 74 -5.72 13.32 1.68
CA ALA A 74 -7.17 13.22 1.46
C ALA A 74 -7.95 12.81 2.72
N SER A 75 -7.35 12.02 3.61
CA SER A 75 -8.01 11.45 4.81
C SER A 75 -7.61 12.13 6.12
N THR A 76 -6.75 13.15 6.08
CA THR A 76 -6.22 13.83 7.26
C THR A 76 -7.31 14.62 8.00
N ILE A 77 -7.44 14.34 9.29
CA ILE A 77 -8.29 15.09 10.23
C ILE A 77 -7.49 16.01 11.14
N GLN A 78 -6.21 15.71 11.37
CA GLN A 78 -5.30 16.54 12.14
C GLN A 78 -3.87 16.39 11.64
N PHE A 79 -3.19 17.51 11.42
CA PHE A 79 -1.79 17.55 11.03
C PHE A 79 -0.93 18.23 12.10
N ARG A 80 0.25 17.67 12.39
CA ARG A 80 1.25 18.27 13.28
C ARG A 80 2.65 18.07 12.74
N MET A 81 3.47 19.11 12.87
CA MET A 81 4.92 19.00 12.70
C MET A 81 5.57 18.70 14.05
N LEU A 82 6.11 17.51 14.21
CA LEU A 82 6.83 17.08 15.42
C LEU A 82 8.29 17.57 15.41
N ASN A 83 8.89 17.62 16.58
CA ASN A 83 10.32 17.93 16.78
C ASN A 83 10.77 19.32 16.27
N ARG A 84 9.90 20.31 16.24
CA ARG A 84 10.25 21.68 15.80
C ARG A 84 11.43 22.26 16.58
N SER A 85 11.57 21.95 17.85
CA SER A 85 12.67 22.41 18.71
C SER A 85 14.01 21.71 18.44
N LYS A 86 14.02 20.65 17.63
CA LYS A 86 15.22 19.83 17.36
C LYS A 86 15.96 20.23 16.08
N GLY A 87 15.47 21.25 15.38
CA GLY A 87 16.01 21.72 14.10
C GLY A 87 15.39 21.06 12.87
N PRO A 88 15.56 21.66 11.67
CA PRO A 88 14.86 21.25 10.44
C PRO A 88 15.06 19.80 10.02
N ALA A 89 16.24 19.23 10.25
CA ALA A 89 16.53 17.83 9.91
C ALA A 89 15.71 16.83 10.73
N MET A 90 15.22 17.24 11.90
CA MET A 90 14.38 16.39 12.77
C MET A 90 12.89 16.68 12.64
N TRP A 91 12.49 17.63 11.83
CA TRP A 91 11.09 17.93 11.62
C TRP A 91 10.39 16.73 10.98
N SER A 92 9.37 16.24 11.66
CA SER A 92 8.68 15.04 11.27
C SER A 92 7.19 15.31 11.13
N PRO A 93 6.66 15.40 9.89
CA PRO A 93 5.23 15.55 9.69
C PRO A 93 4.49 14.32 10.22
N ARG A 94 3.36 14.54 10.88
CA ARG A 94 2.46 13.50 11.35
C ARG A 94 1.03 13.92 11.08
N ALA A 95 0.32 13.11 10.31
CA ALA A 95 -1.09 13.28 10.00
C ALA A 95 -1.89 12.20 10.72
N GLN A 96 -2.91 12.59 11.47
CA GLN A 96 -3.94 11.68 11.95
C GLN A 96 -5.06 11.63 10.94
N CYS A 97 -5.45 10.42 10.55
CA CYS A 97 -6.37 10.19 9.45
C CYS A 97 -7.70 9.61 9.94
N ASP A 98 -8.75 9.83 9.16
CA ASP A 98 -9.95 9.00 9.23
C ASP A 98 -9.61 7.60 8.71
N ARG A 99 -9.75 6.58 9.57
CA ARG A 99 -9.38 5.19 9.26
C ARG A 99 -10.16 4.59 8.10
N ILE A 100 -11.45 4.89 8.05
CA ILE A 100 -12.36 4.33 7.05
C ILE A 100 -12.08 5.00 5.72
N TYR A 101 -11.99 6.32 5.73
CA TYR A 101 -11.75 7.11 4.54
C TYR A 101 -10.37 6.85 3.93
N PHE A 102 -9.35 6.64 4.75
CA PHE A 102 -8.01 6.20 4.31
C PHE A 102 -8.06 4.87 3.55
N SER A 103 -8.72 3.87 4.12
CA SER A 103 -8.89 2.56 3.51
C SER A 103 -9.70 2.61 2.21
N TRP A 104 -10.76 3.41 2.17
CA TRP A 104 -11.57 3.60 0.96
C TRP A 104 -10.82 4.29 -0.17
N ASN A 105 -10.02 5.32 0.13
CA ASN A 105 -9.19 5.99 -0.88
C ASN A 105 -8.16 5.01 -1.47
N TRP A 106 -7.50 4.22 -0.64
CA TRP A 106 -6.60 3.18 -1.12
C TRP A 106 -7.30 2.15 -2.01
N ARG A 107 -8.45 1.66 -1.57
CA ARG A 107 -9.24 0.71 -2.35
C ARG A 107 -9.65 1.30 -3.71
N TYR A 108 -10.11 2.54 -3.72
CA TYR A 108 -10.46 3.24 -4.96
C TYR A 108 -9.25 3.33 -5.91
N ILE A 109 -8.07 3.70 -5.42
CA ILE A 109 -6.84 3.76 -6.22
C ILE A 109 -6.53 2.38 -6.82
N LEU A 110 -6.56 1.33 -6.01
CA LEU A 110 -6.24 -0.02 -6.47
C LEU A 110 -7.23 -0.52 -7.54
N GLU A 111 -8.54 -0.30 -7.32
CA GLU A 111 -9.60 -0.72 -8.24
C GLU A 111 -9.60 0.07 -9.56
N THR A 112 -9.08 1.30 -9.55
CA THR A 112 -8.99 2.16 -10.75
C THR A 112 -7.64 2.11 -11.44
N THR A 113 -6.63 1.47 -10.85
CA THR A 113 -5.31 1.33 -11.45
C THR A 113 -5.34 0.31 -12.59
N SER A 114 -4.98 0.75 -13.79
CA SER A 114 -4.90 -0.14 -14.96
C SER A 114 -3.88 -1.25 -14.76
N LYS A 115 -4.15 -2.44 -15.32
CA LYS A 115 -3.28 -3.64 -15.22
C LYS A 115 -3.12 -4.21 -13.81
N LEU A 116 -3.93 -3.79 -12.85
CA LEU A 116 -3.96 -4.31 -11.50
C LEU A 116 -5.29 -5.01 -11.26
N ASP A 117 -5.22 -6.31 -11.01
CA ASP A 117 -6.38 -7.11 -10.61
C ASP A 117 -6.28 -7.41 -9.11
N ILE A 118 -7.41 -7.44 -8.41
CA ILE A 118 -7.48 -7.78 -6.98
C ILE A 118 -8.24 -9.09 -6.83
N TRP A 119 -7.70 -9.98 -6.00
CA TRP A 119 -8.30 -11.28 -5.72
C TRP A 119 -8.48 -11.46 -4.20
N ALA A 120 -9.73 -11.69 -3.80
CA ALA A 120 -10.07 -11.94 -2.40
C ALA A 120 -9.94 -13.43 -2.10
N ASP A 121 -8.80 -13.85 -1.57
CA ASP A 121 -8.54 -15.23 -1.21
C ASP A 121 -7.32 -15.35 -0.28
N THR A 122 -7.13 -16.54 0.30
CA THR A 122 -5.98 -16.85 1.16
C THR A 122 -4.89 -17.53 0.32
N ALA A 123 -3.72 -16.88 0.22
CA ALA A 123 -2.54 -17.49 -0.37
C ALA A 123 -1.99 -18.58 0.57
N THR A 124 -1.93 -19.82 0.09
CA THR A 124 -1.53 -20.99 0.90
C THR A 124 -0.14 -21.50 0.58
N GLN A 125 0.32 -21.32 -0.66
CA GLN A 125 1.60 -21.87 -1.10
C GLN A 125 2.14 -21.13 -2.31
N ILE A 126 3.47 -20.92 -2.34
CA ILE A 126 4.19 -20.53 -3.55
C ILE A 126 4.50 -21.78 -4.35
N THR A 127 4.16 -21.80 -5.64
CA THR A 127 4.42 -22.92 -6.53
C THR A 127 5.67 -22.70 -7.37
N PHE A 128 6.34 -23.78 -7.73
CA PHE A 128 7.59 -23.76 -8.47
C PHE A 128 7.51 -24.64 -9.70
N SER A 129 8.25 -24.27 -10.74
CA SER A 129 8.55 -25.09 -11.91
C SER A 129 10.08 -25.17 -12.03
N GLY A 130 10.66 -26.28 -11.59
CA GLY A 130 12.09 -26.37 -11.33
C GLY A 130 12.54 -25.40 -10.24
N SER A 131 13.51 -24.54 -10.54
CA SER A 131 14.02 -23.52 -9.61
C SER A 131 13.30 -22.15 -9.71
N ARG A 132 12.29 -22.03 -10.59
CA ARG A 132 11.58 -20.76 -10.81
C ARG A 132 10.22 -20.78 -10.14
N ILE A 133 9.83 -19.64 -9.56
CA ILE A 133 8.47 -19.42 -9.08
C ILE A 133 7.53 -19.45 -10.30
N SER A 134 6.50 -20.28 -10.24
CA SER A 134 5.49 -20.46 -11.28
C SER A 134 4.13 -19.85 -10.93
N GLY A 135 3.89 -19.56 -9.66
CA GLY A 135 2.65 -18.96 -9.22
C GLY A 135 2.40 -19.07 -7.72
N VAL A 136 1.16 -18.82 -7.35
CA VAL A 136 0.65 -18.92 -5.99
C VAL A 136 -0.61 -19.79 -6.00
N ARG A 137 -0.71 -20.70 -5.04
CA ARG A 137 -1.93 -21.44 -4.77
C ARG A 137 -2.74 -20.69 -3.74
N THR A 138 -4.02 -20.54 -3.99
CA THR A 138 -5.01 -19.99 -3.05
C THR A 138 -5.91 -21.11 -2.52
N GLN A 139 -6.71 -20.81 -1.53
CA GLN A 139 -7.58 -21.78 -0.85
C GLN A 139 -8.76 -22.21 -1.70
#